data_7b9d5bc2f409f97762e710794a44dbb5
#
_entry.id   7b9d5bc2f409f97762e710794a44dbb5
#
_cell.length_a   1.000
_cell.length_b   1.000
_cell.length_c   1.000
_cell.angle_alpha   90.00
_cell.angle_beta   90.00
_cell.angle_gamma   90.00
#
_symmetry.space_group_name_H-M   'P 1'
#
loop_
_entity.id
_entity.type
_entity.pdbx_description
1 polymer ?
#
loop_
_entity_poly.entity_id
_entity_poly.type
_entity_poly.pdbx_seq_one_letter_code
_entity_poly.pdbx_strand_id
1 'polypeptide(L)'
;MSTTHGTEPGALAPIFRLPNANASVGESEIDLEGVLKGAGGIVMFTCNHCPYVVASESRIETVASFAAKSGLGFVGINSNDPERYVSDNWEHMVKRASKGMSYPYLHDSTQDVAAAYGAERTPEFYLISNTREIVYRGRLDDSPRDPSSSTTTDLMDAIEEYLEGSAITNKRTDSIGCSVKW
;
A
#
# COMPACT_ATOMS: atom_id res chain seq x y z
N MET A 1 -8.46 -21.44 18.26
CA MET A 1 -8.59 -21.14 16.84
C MET A 1 -8.11 -19.73 16.63
N SER A 2 -6.96 -19.60 16.03
CA SER A 2 -6.44 -18.28 15.65
C SER A 2 -7.34 -17.74 14.55
N THR A 3 -8.20 -16.80 14.87
CA THR A 3 -8.83 -15.98 13.87
C THR A 3 -7.76 -15.05 13.37
N THR A 4 -6.96 -15.51 12.44
CA THR A 4 -6.11 -14.66 11.65
C THR A 4 -7.03 -13.78 10.82
N HIS A 5 -7.34 -12.62 11.36
CA HIS A 5 -8.05 -11.57 10.64
C HIS A 5 -7.08 -10.83 9.73
N GLY A 6 -6.08 -11.54 9.25
CA GLY A 6 -5.28 -11.09 8.16
C GLY A 6 -6.09 -11.27 6.88
N THR A 7 -6.14 -10.27 6.06
CA THR A 7 -6.83 -10.32 4.80
C THR A 7 -5.91 -10.98 3.78
N GLU A 8 -5.99 -12.29 3.71
CA GLU A 8 -5.24 -13.07 2.74
C GLU A 8 -5.92 -13.04 1.37
N PRO A 9 -5.18 -13.37 0.30
CA PRO A 9 -5.77 -13.49 -1.03
C PRO A 9 -7.01 -14.38 -1.03
N GLY A 10 -8.08 -13.94 -1.67
CA GLY A 10 -9.39 -14.57 -1.65
C GLY A 10 -10.39 -13.92 -0.70
N ALA A 11 -9.93 -13.18 0.31
CA ALA A 11 -10.80 -12.46 1.23
C ALA A 11 -11.24 -11.11 0.64
N LEU A 12 -12.35 -10.58 1.15
CA LEU A 12 -12.76 -9.21 0.83
C LEU A 12 -11.91 -8.21 1.61
N ALA A 13 -11.42 -7.18 0.92
CA ALA A 13 -10.66 -6.13 1.56
C ALA A 13 -11.52 -5.36 2.57
N PRO A 14 -11.02 -5.10 3.78
CA PRO A 14 -11.73 -4.26 4.76
C PRO A 14 -12.00 -2.86 4.21
N ILE A 15 -13.18 -2.35 4.46
CA ILE A 15 -13.55 -0.98 4.10
C ILE A 15 -12.86 0.01 5.05
N PHE A 16 -12.56 1.20 4.52
CA PHE A 16 -12.01 2.29 5.32
C PHE A 16 -12.44 3.63 4.73
N ARG A 17 -12.31 4.67 5.52
CA ARG A 17 -12.40 6.07 5.09
C ARG A 17 -11.43 6.89 5.93
N LEU A 18 -10.43 7.47 5.29
CA LEU A 18 -9.32 8.13 5.97
C LEU A 18 -9.01 9.51 5.36
N PRO A 19 -8.50 10.43 6.18
CA PRO A 19 -8.05 11.73 5.68
C PRO A 19 -6.81 11.59 4.81
N ASN A 20 -6.76 12.38 3.73
CA ASN A 20 -5.69 12.39 2.75
C ASN A 20 -4.75 13.57 3.00
N ALA A 21 -3.50 13.26 3.32
CA ALA A 21 -2.46 14.27 3.55
C ALA A 21 -1.86 14.84 2.27
N ASN A 22 -2.16 14.24 1.11
CA ASN A 22 -1.68 14.73 -0.18
C ASN A 22 -2.74 15.62 -0.84
N ALA A 23 -2.71 16.90 -0.53
CA ALA A 23 -3.69 17.87 -1.03
C ALA A 23 -3.68 18.04 -2.56
N SER A 24 -2.61 17.62 -3.23
CA SER A 24 -2.46 17.75 -4.69
C SER A 24 -3.09 16.59 -5.44
N VAL A 25 -3.43 15.49 -4.78
CA VAL A 25 -3.91 14.26 -5.41
C VAL A 25 -5.11 13.71 -4.65
N GLY A 26 -6.26 13.71 -5.28
CA GLY A 26 -7.49 13.14 -4.72
C GLY A 26 -8.24 14.07 -3.76
N GLU A 27 -9.31 13.55 -3.21
CA GLU A 27 -10.18 14.26 -2.28
C GLU A 27 -9.53 14.37 -0.88
N SER A 28 -10.10 15.21 -0.01
CA SER A 28 -9.62 15.41 1.37
C SER A 28 -9.81 14.18 2.26
N GLU A 29 -10.79 13.34 1.96
CA GLU A 29 -11.00 12.02 2.53
C GLU A 29 -11.18 11.02 1.40
N ILE A 30 -10.65 9.82 1.58
CA ILE A 30 -10.74 8.74 0.59
C ILE A 30 -11.15 7.45 1.29
N ASP A 31 -12.15 6.79 0.74
CA ASP A 31 -12.57 5.46 1.17
C ASP A 31 -12.08 4.39 0.18
N LEU A 32 -12.23 3.12 0.57
CA LEU A 32 -11.80 2.01 -0.28
C LEU A 32 -12.50 2.04 -1.65
N GLU A 33 -13.79 2.37 -1.70
CA GLU A 33 -14.52 2.47 -2.96
C GLU A 33 -13.91 3.53 -3.86
N GLY A 34 -13.48 4.65 -3.29
CA GLY A 34 -12.78 5.70 -4.02
C GLY A 34 -11.40 5.30 -4.54
N VAL A 35 -10.74 4.35 -3.87
CA VAL A 35 -9.48 3.77 -4.35
C VAL A 35 -9.70 2.85 -5.54
N LEU A 36 -10.73 2.01 -5.48
CA LEU A 36 -11.00 1.02 -6.51
C LEU A 36 -11.52 1.70 -7.78
N LYS A 37 -10.73 1.66 -8.84
CA LYS A 37 -11.07 2.16 -10.17
C LYS A 37 -11.64 1.02 -11.02
N GLY A 38 -11.79 1.23 -12.33
CA GLY A 38 -12.39 0.23 -13.22
C GLY A 38 -11.76 -1.16 -13.14
N ALA A 39 -10.44 -1.24 -12.98
CA ALA A 39 -9.73 -2.52 -12.85
C ALA A 39 -9.50 -2.96 -11.40
N GLY A 40 -9.70 -2.07 -10.42
CA GLY A 40 -9.40 -2.33 -9.01
C GLY A 40 -8.46 -1.31 -8.42
N GLY A 41 -7.64 -1.70 -7.47
CA GLY A 41 -6.70 -0.77 -6.82
C GLY A 41 -5.62 -1.45 -6.00
N ILE A 42 -4.66 -0.64 -5.55
CA ILE A 42 -3.56 -1.07 -4.71
C ILE A 42 -3.57 -0.23 -3.43
N VAL A 43 -3.54 -0.92 -2.30
CA VAL A 43 -3.37 -0.32 -0.98
C VAL A 43 -1.98 -0.68 -0.48
N MET A 44 -1.20 0.32 -0.14
CA MET A 44 0.16 0.16 0.40
C MET A 44 0.20 0.71 1.82
N PHE A 45 0.56 -0.12 2.79
CA PHE A 45 0.91 0.38 4.12
C PHE A 45 2.35 0.85 4.11
N THR A 46 2.57 2.09 4.51
CA THR A 46 3.85 2.79 4.38
C THR A 46 4.07 3.72 5.56
N CYS A 47 5.22 4.39 5.60
CA CYS A 47 5.54 5.39 6.62
C CYS A 47 6.56 6.38 6.07
N ASN A 48 6.92 7.39 6.88
CA ASN A 48 7.77 8.48 6.40
C ASN A 48 9.26 8.16 6.44
N HIS A 49 9.72 7.35 7.39
CA HIS A 49 11.15 7.22 7.68
C HIS A 49 11.72 5.81 7.64
N CYS A 50 10.93 4.81 7.27
CA CYS A 50 11.43 3.45 7.14
C CYS A 50 12.48 3.39 6.00
N PRO A 51 13.71 2.89 6.27
CA PRO A 51 14.74 2.78 5.23
C PRO A 51 14.30 1.95 4.03
N TYR A 52 13.48 0.94 4.25
CA TYR A 52 12.91 0.10 3.19
C TYR A 52 11.94 0.87 2.30
N VAL A 53 11.15 1.77 2.89
CA VAL A 53 10.25 2.64 2.14
C VAL A 53 11.04 3.67 1.35
N VAL A 54 11.97 4.37 2.00
CA VAL A 54 12.78 5.43 1.38
C VAL A 54 13.57 4.89 0.20
N ALA A 55 14.22 3.73 0.35
CA ALA A 55 14.98 3.10 -0.71
C ALA A 55 14.11 2.60 -1.88
N SER A 56 12.81 2.40 -1.63
CA SER A 56 11.85 1.89 -2.62
C SER A 56 11.04 2.98 -3.31
N GLU A 57 11.15 4.24 -2.90
CA GLU A 57 10.27 5.33 -3.37
C GLU A 57 10.17 5.43 -4.90
N SER A 58 11.28 5.38 -5.61
CA SER A 58 11.26 5.49 -7.07
C SER A 58 10.57 4.30 -7.74
N ARG A 59 10.76 3.11 -7.19
CA ARG A 59 10.10 1.89 -7.69
C ARG A 59 8.61 1.89 -7.36
N ILE A 60 8.23 2.40 -6.19
CA ILE A 60 6.83 2.59 -5.79
C ILE A 60 6.14 3.57 -6.74
N GLU A 61 6.79 4.70 -7.05
CA GLU A 61 6.26 5.68 -8.01
C GLU A 61 6.11 5.08 -9.42
N THR A 62 7.01 4.20 -9.83
CA THR A 62 6.90 3.48 -11.10
C THR A 62 5.67 2.59 -11.11
N VAL A 63 5.42 1.85 -10.03
CA VAL A 63 4.22 1.00 -9.89
C VAL A 63 2.95 1.85 -9.87
N ALA A 64 2.94 2.95 -9.12
CA ALA A 64 1.79 3.85 -9.05
C ALA A 64 1.45 4.46 -10.41
N SER A 65 2.47 4.85 -11.18
CA SER A 65 2.29 5.38 -12.53
C SER A 65 1.73 4.33 -13.47
N PHE A 66 2.25 3.12 -13.42
CA PHE A 66 1.74 2.00 -14.22
C PHE A 66 0.29 1.67 -13.86
N ALA A 67 -0.03 1.64 -12.57
CA ALA A 67 -1.38 1.41 -12.07
C ALA A 67 -2.37 2.45 -12.62
N ALA A 68 -2.01 3.73 -12.55
CA ALA A 68 -2.85 4.81 -13.03
C ALA A 68 -3.17 4.67 -14.54
N LYS A 69 -2.17 4.30 -15.34
CA LYS A 69 -2.33 4.07 -16.78
C LYS A 69 -3.15 2.82 -17.09
N SER A 70 -3.25 1.89 -16.14
CA SER A 70 -3.91 0.60 -16.33
C SER A 70 -5.33 0.56 -15.73
N GLY A 71 -5.84 1.69 -15.23
CA GLY A 71 -7.17 1.76 -14.62
C GLY A 71 -7.23 1.24 -13.19
N LEU A 72 -6.08 1.13 -12.51
CA LEU A 72 -5.98 0.79 -11.10
C LEU A 72 -5.80 2.04 -10.24
N GLY A 73 -6.51 2.13 -9.11
CA GLY A 73 -6.20 3.12 -8.09
C GLY A 73 -4.94 2.75 -7.31
N PHE A 74 -4.37 3.72 -6.61
CA PHE A 74 -3.21 3.51 -5.75
C PHE A 74 -3.27 4.47 -4.57
N VAL A 75 -3.11 3.96 -3.35
CA VAL A 75 -2.99 4.81 -2.15
C VAL A 75 -1.90 4.27 -1.22
N GLY A 76 -1.25 5.18 -0.50
CA GLY A 76 -0.44 4.85 0.66
C GLY A 76 -1.21 5.13 1.93
N ILE A 77 -1.07 4.28 2.94
CA ILE A 77 -1.67 4.45 4.27
C ILE A 77 -0.54 4.42 5.30
N ASN A 78 -0.47 5.45 6.14
CA ASN A 78 0.44 5.49 7.27
C ASN A 78 -0.35 5.22 8.55
N SER A 79 -0.03 4.12 9.22
CA SER A 79 -0.70 3.65 10.43
C SER A 79 0.24 3.62 11.65
N ASN A 80 1.44 4.17 11.55
CA ASN A 80 2.34 4.27 12.70
C ASN A 80 1.74 5.19 13.75
N ASP A 81 1.93 4.86 15.03
CA ASP A 81 1.43 5.68 16.14
C ASP A 81 2.03 7.08 16.08
N PRO A 82 1.21 8.12 15.80
CA PRO A 82 1.74 9.47 15.59
C PRO A 82 2.17 10.18 16.89
N GLU A 83 1.76 9.67 18.04
CA GLU A 83 2.15 10.23 19.34
C GLU A 83 3.53 9.73 19.77
N ARG A 84 3.79 8.45 19.54
CA ARG A 84 5.09 7.82 19.86
C ARG A 84 6.13 8.07 18.76
N TYR A 85 5.69 8.19 17.53
CA TYR A 85 6.56 8.39 16.35
C TYR A 85 6.15 9.67 15.65
N VAL A 86 6.56 10.80 16.21
CA VAL A 86 6.18 12.16 15.74
C VAL A 86 6.54 12.37 14.27
N SER A 87 7.59 11.72 13.79
CA SER A 87 7.98 11.76 12.37
C SER A 87 6.95 11.14 11.42
N ASP A 88 5.94 10.45 11.95
CA ASP A 88 4.82 9.87 11.20
C ASP A 88 3.49 10.56 11.52
N ASN A 89 3.51 11.74 12.12
CA ASN A 89 2.29 12.51 12.37
C ASN A 89 1.78 13.20 11.08
N TRP A 90 0.59 13.77 11.18
CA TRP A 90 -0.07 14.42 10.05
C TRP A 90 0.80 15.48 9.35
N GLU A 91 1.45 16.35 10.12
CA GLU A 91 2.27 17.45 9.57
C GLU A 91 3.44 16.90 8.75
N HIS A 92 4.09 15.85 9.24
CA HIS A 92 5.18 15.21 8.52
C HIS A 92 4.70 14.46 7.28
N MET A 93 3.50 13.88 7.32
CA MET A 93 2.89 13.26 6.14
C MET A 93 2.59 14.30 5.06
N VAL A 94 1.99 15.44 5.43
CA VAL A 94 1.72 16.56 4.50
C VAL A 94 3.02 17.03 3.86
N LYS A 95 4.05 17.21 4.67
CA LYS A 95 5.37 17.66 4.20
C LYS A 95 5.98 16.67 3.20
N ARG A 96 5.89 15.38 3.48
CA ARG A 96 6.40 14.35 2.58
C ARG A 96 5.61 14.34 1.27
N ALA A 97 4.29 14.36 1.34
CA ALA A 97 3.44 14.36 0.16
C ALA A 97 3.70 15.57 -0.76
N SER A 98 4.01 16.73 -0.18
CA SER A 98 4.29 17.97 -0.91
C SER A 98 5.56 17.89 -1.78
N LYS A 99 6.37 16.88 -1.61
CA LYS A 99 7.61 16.67 -2.39
C LYS A 99 7.38 15.95 -3.72
N GLY A 100 6.15 15.85 -4.19
CA GLY A 100 5.82 15.29 -5.50
C GLY A 100 5.30 13.86 -5.50
N MET A 101 4.73 13.41 -4.40
CA MET A 101 4.07 12.12 -4.32
C MET A 101 2.88 12.07 -5.29
N SER A 102 2.83 11.04 -6.15
CA SER A 102 1.84 10.95 -7.22
C SER A 102 0.52 10.29 -6.82
N TYR A 103 0.40 9.81 -5.60
CA TYR A 103 -0.77 9.09 -5.10
C TYR A 103 -1.26 9.69 -3.77
N PRO A 104 -2.54 9.46 -3.40
CA PRO A 104 -3.04 9.88 -2.09
C PRO A 104 -2.29 9.23 -0.94
N TYR A 105 -2.14 9.98 0.15
CA TYR A 105 -1.42 9.54 1.34
C TYR A 105 -2.33 9.65 2.56
N LEU A 106 -2.89 8.53 3.00
CA LEU A 106 -3.95 8.49 4.00
C LEU A 106 -3.39 8.25 5.40
N HIS A 107 -4.01 8.90 6.38
CA HIS A 107 -3.62 8.79 7.78
C HIS A 107 -4.57 7.91 8.57
N ASP A 108 -4.08 6.75 8.97
CA ASP A 108 -4.77 5.80 9.86
C ASP A 108 -4.28 6.02 11.30
N SER A 109 -4.68 7.16 11.90
CA SER A 109 -4.17 7.58 13.21
C SER A 109 -4.57 6.67 14.36
N THR A 110 -5.68 5.97 14.23
CA THR A 110 -6.16 5.00 15.25
C THR A 110 -5.55 3.62 15.07
N GLN A 111 -4.91 3.37 13.93
CA GLN A 111 -4.34 2.07 13.57
C GLN A 111 -5.38 0.97 13.29
N ASP A 112 -6.65 1.32 13.25
CA ASP A 112 -7.74 0.36 13.04
C ASP A 112 -7.68 -0.28 11.65
N VAL A 113 -7.30 0.48 10.62
CA VAL A 113 -7.24 -0.03 9.25
C VAL A 113 -6.08 -1.01 9.08
N ALA A 114 -4.90 -0.69 9.61
CA ALA A 114 -3.77 -1.61 9.60
C ALA A 114 -4.11 -2.91 10.34
N ALA A 115 -4.78 -2.81 11.49
CA ALA A 115 -5.21 -3.98 12.25
C ALA A 115 -6.21 -4.82 11.46
N ALA A 116 -7.19 -4.20 10.80
CA ALA A 116 -8.18 -4.90 9.97
C ALA A 116 -7.55 -5.62 8.79
N TYR A 117 -6.55 -5.00 8.14
CA TYR A 117 -5.81 -5.61 7.04
C TYR A 117 -4.76 -6.64 7.50
N GLY A 118 -4.46 -6.69 8.78
CA GLY A 118 -3.40 -7.54 9.31
C GLY A 118 -2.00 -7.10 8.83
N ALA A 119 -1.83 -5.81 8.54
CA ALA A 119 -0.56 -5.27 8.07
C ALA A 119 0.52 -5.44 9.14
N GLU A 120 1.67 -5.98 8.75
CA GLU A 120 2.75 -6.30 9.68
C GLU A 120 3.98 -5.41 9.49
N ARG A 121 4.23 -5.01 8.24
CA ARG A 121 5.45 -4.32 7.85
C ARG A 121 5.17 -3.15 6.90
N THR A 122 6.16 -2.29 6.71
CA THR A 122 6.14 -1.22 5.73
C THR A 122 7.40 -1.30 4.86
N PRO A 123 7.27 -1.28 3.51
CA PRO A 123 6.00 -1.27 2.78
C PRO A 123 5.37 -2.67 2.67
N GLU A 124 4.06 -2.73 2.76
CA GLU A 124 3.29 -3.93 2.48
C GLU A 124 2.15 -3.60 1.53
N PHE A 125 1.92 -4.43 0.52
CA PHE A 125 1.02 -4.15 -0.60
C PHE A 125 -0.14 -5.13 -0.65
N TYR A 126 -1.31 -4.59 -1.01
CA TYR A 126 -2.52 -5.37 -1.29
C TYR A 126 -3.05 -4.96 -2.66
N LEU A 127 -3.08 -5.91 -3.61
CA LEU A 127 -3.75 -5.72 -4.88
C LEU A 127 -5.20 -6.20 -4.73
N ILE A 128 -6.15 -5.34 -5.04
CA ILE A 128 -7.58 -5.55 -4.78
C ILE A 128 -8.33 -5.42 -6.10
N SER A 129 -9.17 -6.40 -6.40
CA SER A 129 -9.99 -6.40 -7.60
C SER A 129 -11.10 -5.33 -7.53
N ASN A 130 -11.74 -5.06 -8.66
CA ASN A 130 -12.87 -4.14 -8.72
C ASN A 130 -14.11 -4.67 -7.97
N THR A 131 -14.11 -5.93 -7.59
CA THR A 131 -15.13 -6.54 -6.72
C THR A 131 -14.71 -6.63 -5.26
N ARG A 132 -13.64 -5.93 -4.89
CA ARG A 132 -13.12 -5.83 -3.53
C ARG A 132 -12.40 -7.09 -3.03
N GLU A 133 -12.10 -8.05 -3.88
CA GLU A 133 -11.32 -9.23 -3.49
C GLU A 133 -9.84 -8.92 -3.48
N ILE A 134 -9.14 -9.32 -2.41
CA ILE A 134 -7.67 -9.27 -2.39
C ILE A 134 -7.15 -10.39 -3.29
N VAL A 135 -6.37 -10.02 -4.29
CA VAL A 135 -5.79 -10.98 -5.26
C VAL A 135 -4.30 -11.17 -5.09
N TYR A 136 -3.64 -10.21 -4.42
CA TYR A 136 -2.22 -10.32 -4.03
C TYR A 136 -1.99 -9.60 -2.71
N ARG A 137 -1.11 -10.17 -1.87
CA ARG A 137 -0.61 -9.53 -0.66
C ARG A 137 0.88 -9.80 -0.50
N GLY A 138 1.66 -8.78 -0.24
CA GLY A 138 3.07 -8.98 0.08
C GLY A 138 3.97 -7.80 -0.27
N ARG A 139 5.15 -8.14 -0.74
CA ARG A 139 6.26 -7.21 -0.98
C ARG A 139 6.25 -6.62 -2.38
N LEU A 140 7.01 -5.52 -2.54
CA LEU A 140 7.31 -4.92 -3.84
C LEU A 140 8.21 -5.84 -4.67
N ASP A 141 9.33 -6.24 -4.09
CA ASP A 141 10.33 -7.15 -4.64
C ASP A 141 11.15 -7.78 -3.50
N ASP A 142 12.16 -8.57 -3.85
CA ASP A 142 12.99 -9.29 -2.88
C ASP A 142 14.11 -8.44 -2.25
N SER A 143 14.26 -7.18 -2.66
CA SER A 143 15.30 -6.28 -2.13
C SER A 143 14.84 -4.83 -2.02
N PRO A 144 13.84 -4.54 -1.16
CA PRO A 144 13.31 -3.18 -1.05
C PRO A 144 14.33 -2.16 -0.55
N ARG A 145 15.36 -2.59 0.21
CA ARG A 145 16.39 -1.71 0.74
C ARG A 145 17.50 -1.38 -0.27
N ASP A 146 17.77 -2.28 -1.20
CA ASP A 146 18.81 -2.12 -2.21
C ASP A 146 18.27 -2.45 -3.60
N PRO A 147 17.95 -1.44 -4.41
CA PRO A 147 17.45 -1.65 -5.78
C PRO A 147 18.39 -2.45 -6.66
N SER A 148 19.70 -2.32 -6.45
CA SER A 148 20.71 -3.00 -7.27
C SER A 148 20.76 -4.51 -7.01
N SER A 149 20.28 -4.97 -5.87
CA SER A 149 20.25 -6.38 -5.48
C SER A 149 18.92 -7.06 -5.77
N SER A 150 17.93 -6.33 -6.30
CA SER A 150 16.62 -6.89 -6.62
C SER A 150 16.70 -7.88 -7.77
N THR A 151 16.16 -9.08 -7.56
CA THR A 151 16.08 -10.14 -8.58
C THR A 151 14.65 -10.48 -8.96
N THR A 152 13.66 -9.96 -8.25
CA THR A 152 12.24 -10.18 -8.50
C THR A 152 11.48 -8.86 -8.65
N THR A 153 10.28 -8.94 -9.22
CA THR A 153 9.33 -7.83 -9.34
C THR A 153 7.94 -8.31 -8.93
N ASP A 154 7.85 -8.87 -7.72
CA ASP A 154 6.68 -9.62 -7.26
C ASP A 154 5.36 -8.87 -7.40
N LEU A 155 5.29 -7.60 -6.97
CA LEU A 155 4.08 -6.80 -7.09
C LEU A 155 3.74 -6.50 -8.54
N MET A 156 4.71 -6.08 -9.34
CA MET A 156 4.49 -5.76 -10.75
C MET A 156 4.04 -6.99 -11.53
N ASP A 157 4.66 -8.15 -11.28
CA ASP A 157 4.27 -9.41 -11.91
C ASP A 157 2.81 -9.76 -11.59
N ALA A 158 2.42 -9.60 -10.32
CA ALA A 158 1.04 -9.85 -9.90
C ALA A 158 0.06 -8.89 -10.59
N ILE A 159 0.41 -7.61 -10.72
CA ILE A 159 -0.42 -6.62 -11.41
C ILE A 159 -0.59 -6.99 -12.89
N GLU A 160 0.51 -7.33 -13.56
CA GLU A 160 0.48 -7.70 -14.99
C GLU A 160 -0.36 -8.95 -15.23
N GLU A 161 -0.15 -10.01 -14.45
CA GLU A 161 -0.93 -11.24 -14.53
C GLU A 161 -2.43 -10.97 -14.26
N TYR A 162 -2.74 -10.15 -13.27
CA TYR A 162 -4.11 -9.75 -12.97
C TYR A 162 -4.78 -9.00 -14.13
N LEU A 163 -4.08 -8.04 -14.70
CA LEU A 163 -4.60 -7.23 -15.82
C LEU A 163 -4.79 -8.05 -17.10
N GLU A 164 -3.99 -9.08 -17.31
CA GLU A 164 -4.10 -10.02 -18.44
C GLU A 164 -5.25 -11.03 -18.25
N GLY A 165 -5.85 -11.07 -17.06
CA GLY A 165 -6.87 -12.07 -16.73
C GLY A 165 -6.29 -13.45 -16.44
N SER A 166 -4.98 -13.54 -16.26
CA SER A 166 -4.27 -14.77 -15.92
C SER A 166 -4.34 -15.04 -14.41
N ALA A 167 -4.14 -16.29 -14.03
CA ALA A 167 -3.96 -16.63 -12.62
C ALA A 167 -2.64 -16.01 -12.10
N ILE A 168 -2.69 -15.39 -10.93
CA ILE A 168 -1.49 -14.82 -10.29
C ILE A 168 -0.64 -15.97 -9.76
N THR A 169 0.59 -16.06 -10.23
CA THR A 169 1.53 -17.15 -9.88
C THR A 169 1.86 -17.14 -8.39
N ASN A 170 2.23 -15.97 -7.86
CA ASN A 170 2.56 -15.78 -6.45
C ASN A 170 1.59 -14.78 -5.83
N LYS A 171 0.49 -15.28 -5.30
CA LYS A 171 -0.55 -14.45 -4.67
C LYS A 171 -0.12 -13.89 -3.32
N ARG A 172 0.85 -14.52 -2.67
CA ARG A 172 1.30 -14.17 -1.32
C ARG A 172 2.81 -14.28 -1.23
N THR A 173 3.45 -13.17 -0.88
CA THR A 173 4.87 -13.11 -0.54
C THR A 173 5.04 -12.52 0.85
N ASP A 174 6.13 -12.85 1.52
CA ASP A 174 6.43 -12.25 2.83
C ASP A 174 6.86 -10.81 2.63
N SER A 175 6.23 -9.89 3.36
CA SER A 175 6.59 -8.49 3.36
C SER A 175 7.99 -8.32 3.95
N ILE A 176 8.79 -7.47 3.32
CA ILE A 176 10.15 -7.14 3.81
C ILE A 176 10.15 -5.65 4.16
N GLY A 177 10.43 -5.35 5.42
CA GLY A 177 10.44 -3.97 5.87
C GLY A 177 10.49 -3.83 7.37
N CYS A 178 10.34 -2.60 7.85
CA CYS A 178 10.19 -2.31 9.27
C CYS A 178 8.80 -2.74 9.74
N SER A 179 8.68 -3.12 11.01
CA SER A 179 7.36 -3.41 11.60
C SER A 179 6.49 -2.15 11.62
N VAL A 180 5.18 -2.33 11.51
CA VAL A 180 4.21 -1.28 11.82
C VAL A 180 4.40 -0.87 13.28
N LYS A 181 4.38 0.43 13.56
CA LYS A 181 4.63 0.98 14.90
C LYS A 181 3.31 1.19 15.62
N TRP A 182 2.96 0.20 16.41
CA TRP A 182 1.74 0.21 17.23
C TRP A 182 1.83 1.15 18.43
#